data_4d5ef438b8442a73f76796a618a1c3be
#
_entry.id   4d5ef438b8442a73f76796a618a1c3be
#
_cell.length_a   1.000
_cell.length_b   1.000
_cell.length_c   1.000
_cell.angle_alpha   90.00
_cell.angle_beta   90.00
_cell.angle_gamma   90.00
#
_symmetry.space_group_name_H-M   'P 1'
#
loop_
_entity.id
_entity.type
_entity.pdbx_description
1 polymer ?
#
loop_
_entity_poly.entity_id
_entity_poly.type
_entity_poly.pdbx_seq_one_letter_code
_entity_poly.pdbx_strand_id
1 'polypeptide(L)'
;FSTQQGLKITEIIESVNEGLKSAEAKRDIHTGILVCAMRNLDQETNLSMLKDARELLGSGVVGCDLAGDEKAYPTSGFRELFEWARKNDMPFTIHSGECGSTLNIQTAIEYGARRIGHGIAMKDAPELMKLCADKKIGVELCPTSNLQTKAINSIEEYPFKKFYEAGIPMSINTDNRTVSDTTCTDEYMRLVDAGMFKEAMCQKIYMASLAASFADDSVKQEVFSRWPIM
;
A
#
# COMPACT_ATOMS: atom_id res chain seq x y z
N PHE A 1 -3.48 18.00 -4.58
CA PHE A 1 -3.45 19.36 -4.02
C PHE A 1 -2.45 20.25 -4.75
N SER A 2 -1.16 19.89 -4.80
CA SER A 2 -0.11 20.78 -5.34
C SER A 2 -0.28 21.06 -6.83
N THR A 3 -0.78 20.12 -7.63
CA THR A 3 -1.10 20.33 -9.04
C THR A 3 -2.21 21.35 -9.25
N GLN A 4 -3.17 21.42 -8.33
CA GLN A 4 -4.23 22.45 -8.34
C GLN A 4 -3.69 23.86 -8.08
N GLN A 5 -2.48 23.97 -7.57
CA GLN A 5 -1.76 25.23 -7.38
C GLN A 5 -0.81 25.56 -8.55
N GLY A 6 -0.91 24.80 -9.65
CA GLY A 6 -0.16 25.06 -10.89
C GLY A 6 1.24 24.43 -10.94
N LEU A 7 1.64 23.61 -9.98
CA LEU A 7 2.90 22.87 -10.04
C LEU A 7 2.78 21.67 -10.96
N LYS A 8 3.84 21.37 -11.70
CA LYS A 8 3.94 20.13 -12.48
C LYS A 8 4.15 18.92 -11.57
N ILE A 9 3.65 17.78 -11.98
CA ILE A 9 3.83 16.51 -11.25
C ILE A 9 5.31 16.20 -11.03
N THR A 10 6.14 16.39 -12.04
CA THR A 10 7.59 16.15 -11.95
C THR A 10 8.25 17.04 -10.91
N GLU A 11 7.91 18.34 -10.86
CA GLU A 11 8.43 19.28 -9.85
C GLU A 11 8.06 18.86 -8.41
N ILE A 12 6.82 18.34 -8.24
CA ILE A 12 6.35 17.84 -6.94
C ILE A 12 7.14 16.60 -6.54
N ILE A 13 7.26 15.63 -7.46
CA ILE A 13 7.98 14.37 -7.21
C ILE A 13 9.46 14.65 -6.90
N GLU A 14 10.11 15.52 -7.66
CA GLU A 14 11.51 15.90 -7.45
C GLU A 14 11.72 16.55 -6.08
N SER A 15 10.85 17.48 -5.70
CA SER A 15 10.91 18.14 -4.39
C SER A 15 10.72 17.16 -3.22
N VAL A 16 9.77 16.22 -3.35
CA VAL A 16 9.58 15.16 -2.36
C VAL A 16 10.81 14.26 -2.29
N ASN A 17 11.35 13.87 -3.44
CA ASN A 17 12.52 13.00 -3.54
C ASN A 17 13.77 13.65 -2.90
N GLU A 18 13.99 14.94 -3.10
CA GLU A 18 15.07 15.68 -2.43
C GLU A 18 14.93 15.62 -0.91
N GLY A 19 13.72 15.83 -0.39
CA GLY A 19 13.44 15.71 1.05
C GLY A 19 13.72 14.31 1.59
N LEU A 20 13.30 13.27 0.86
CA LEU A 20 13.53 11.87 1.21
C LEU A 20 15.03 11.53 1.18
N LYS A 21 15.76 11.92 0.14
CA LYS A 21 17.23 11.73 0.07
C LYS A 21 17.98 12.46 1.20
N SER A 22 17.51 13.65 1.58
CA SER A 22 18.07 14.35 2.74
C SER A 22 17.84 13.60 4.05
N ALA A 23 16.73 12.85 4.17
CA ALA A 23 16.46 11.99 5.32
C ALA A 23 17.34 10.73 5.29
N GLU A 24 17.48 10.07 4.13
CA GLU A 24 18.35 8.90 3.94
C GLU A 24 19.81 9.22 4.28
N ALA A 25 20.30 10.40 3.92
CA ALA A 25 21.66 10.84 4.26
C ALA A 25 21.93 10.98 5.76
N LYS A 26 20.87 11.10 6.58
CA LYS A 26 20.96 11.30 8.03
C LYS A 26 20.47 10.11 8.84
N ARG A 27 19.81 9.17 8.22
CA ARG A 27 19.15 8.03 8.86
C ARG A 27 19.39 6.78 8.03
N ASP A 28 19.47 5.66 8.72
CA ASP A 28 19.60 4.35 8.10
C ASP A 28 18.22 3.85 7.63
N ILE A 29 17.72 4.43 6.55
CA ILE A 29 16.43 4.13 5.92
C ILE A 29 16.55 4.15 4.40
N HIS A 30 15.67 3.42 3.72
CA HIS A 30 15.45 3.52 2.30
C HIS A 30 14.04 4.02 2.03
N THR A 31 13.89 4.86 1.04
CA THR A 31 12.61 5.50 0.70
C THR A 31 12.27 5.29 -0.76
N GLY A 32 10.97 5.34 -1.08
CA GLY A 32 10.46 5.33 -2.44
C GLY A 32 9.10 6.01 -2.51
N ILE A 33 8.82 6.63 -3.64
CA ILE A 33 7.59 7.39 -3.88
C ILE A 33 6.59 6.52 -4.63
N LEU A 34 5.38 6.40 -4.09
CA LEU A 34 4.21 5.94 -4.82
C LEU A 34 3.39 7.14 -5.26
N VAL A 35 3.18 7.28 -6.56
CA VAL A 35 2.34 8.36 -7.09
C VAL A 35 0.89 7.90 -7.10
N CYS A 36 0.04 8.63 -6.36
CA CYS A 36 -1.32 8.21 -6.13
C CYS A 36 -2.29 8.85 -7.13
N ALA A 37 -2.92 8.03 -7.97
CA ALA A 37 -4.10 8.41 -8.73
C ALA A 37 -5.31 8.55 -7.78
N MET A 38 -6.19 9.48 -8.09
CA MET A 38 -7.34 9.79 -7.25
C MET A 38 -8.65 9.39 -7.93
N ARG A 39 -9.49 8.64 -7.21
CA ARG A 39 -10.75 8.11 -7.74
C ARG A 39 -11.75 9.17 -8.18
N ASN A 40 -11.70 10.36 -7.59
CA ASN A 40 -12.56 11.50 -7.91
C ASN A 40 -12.05 12.39 -9.05
N LEU A 41 -10.88 12.08 -9.61
CA LEU A 41 -10.36 12.76 -10.80
C LEU A 41 -10.74 11.98 -12.06
N ASP A 42 -10.83 12.71 -13.18
CA ASP A 42 -11.07 12.09 -14.47
C ASP A 42 -9.89 11.20 -14.92
N GLN A 43 -10.19 10.33 -15.87
CA GLN A 43 -9.21 9.35 -16.37
C GLN A 43 -8.02 10.00 -17.07
N GLU A 44 -8.24 11.08 -17.82
CA GLU A 44 -7.19 11.77 -18.57
C GLU A 44 -6.19 12.39 -17.60
N THR A 45 -6.67 13.07 -16.57
CA THR A 45 -5.86 13.66 -15.49
C THR A 45 -5.02 12.60 -14.78
N ASN A 46 -5.64 11.50 -14.35
CA ASN A 46 -4.93 10.40 -13.69
C ASN A 46 -3.88 9.77 -14.62
N LEU A 47 -4.22 9.53 -15.87
CA LEU A 47 -3.31 8.92 -16.84
C LEU A 47 -2.13 9.85 -17.18
N SER A 48 -2.37 11.15 -17.35
CA SER A 48 -1.31 12.14 -17.58
C SER A 48 -0.33 12.15 -16.40
N MET A 49 -0.85 12.18 -15.18
CA MET A 49 -0.04 12.14 -13.97
C MET A 49 0.83 10.88 -13.88
N LEU A 50 0.28 9.71 -14.22
CA LEU A 50 1.06 8.47 -14.21
C LEU A 50 2.11 8.43 -15.33
N LYS A 51 1.86 9.03 -16.48
CA LYS A 51 2.85 9.16 -17.55
C LYS A 51 4.05 9.99 -17.10
N ASP A 52 3.80 11.14 -16.49
CA ASP A 52 4.86 12.00 -15.96
C ASP A 52 5.65 11.28 -14.84
N ALA A 53 4.95 10.59 -13.94
CA ALA A 53 5.57 9.81 -12.87
C ALA A 53 6.42 8.64 -13.40
N ARG A 54 6.00 8.03 -14.51
CA ARG A 54 6.72 6.91 -15.13
C ARG A 54 8.12 7.31 -15.62
N GLU A 55 8.29 8.56 -16.05
CA GLU A 55 9.61 9.08 -16.45
C GLU A 55 10.62 9.08 -15.30
N LEU A 56 10.12 9.13 -14.06
CA LEU A 56 10.93 9.13 -12.84
C LEU A 56 10.98 7.75 -12.15
N LEU A 57 10.46 6.69 -12.78
CA LEU A 57 10.55 5.33 -12.24
C LEU A 57 12.01 4.89 -12.13
N GLY A 58 12.42 4.44 -10.92
CA GLY A 58 13.82 4.14 -10.59
C GLY A 58 14.63 5.38 -10.20
N SER A 59 14.08 6.60 -10.32
CA SER A 59 14.72 7.85 -9.92
C SER A 59 13.98 8.50 -8.73
N GLY A 60 13.49 7.68 -7.80
CA GLY A 60 12.71 8.08 -6.63
C GLY A 60 11.30 7.50 -6.67
N VAL A 61 10.64 7.47 -7.83
CA VAL A 61 9.36 6.77 -7.99
C VAL A 61 9.61 5.27 -8.07
N VAL A 62 8.83 4.49 -7.31
CA VAL A 62 8.90 3.02 -7.30
C VAL A 62 7.58 2.36 -7.74
N GLY A 63 6.53 3.12 -7.95
CA GLY A 63 5.24 2.61 -8.39
C GLY A 63 4.12 3.63 -8.26
N CYS A 64 2.90 3.17 -8.42
CA CYS A 64 1.70 4.00 -8.24
C CYS A 64 0.63 3.32 -7.38
N ASP A 65 -0.39 4.10 -7.04
CA ASP A 65 -1.54 3.69 -6.24
C ASP A 65 -2.82 4.33 -6.80
N LEU A 66 -3.97 3.85 -6.32
CA LEU A 66 -5.28 4.44 -6.54
C LEU A 66 -5.99 4.56 -5.19
N ALA A 67 -6.29 5.79 -4.77
CA ALA A 67 -6.98 6.08 -3.53
C ALA A 67 -8.20 7.01 -3.70
N GLY A 68 -8.94 7.24 -2.63
CA GLY A 68 -10.16 8.05 -2.59
C GLY A 68 -11.40 7.21 -2.37
N ASP A 69 -12.58 7.80 -2.55
CA ASP A 69 -13.86 7.17 -2.24
C ASP A 69 -14.13 5.93 -3.12
N GLU A 70 -13.80 4.77 -2.57
CA GLU A 70 -13.96 3.46 -3.20
C GLU A 70 -15.45 3.11 -3.45
N LYS A 71 -16.33 3.64 -2.61
CA LYS A 71 -17.78 3.38 -2.72
C LYS A 71 -18.41 4.16 -3.87
N ALA A 72 -18.02 5.43 -4.01
CA ALA A 72 -18.53 6.28 -5.09
C ALA A 72 -17.87 5.94 -6.45
N TYR A 73 -16.61 5.51 -6.42
CA TYR A 73 -15.82 5.27 -7.63
C TYR A 73 -15.16 3.87 -7.57
N PRO A 74 -15.90 2.81 -7.97
CA PRO A 74 -15.39 1.44 -7.89
C PRO A 74 -14.16 1.21 -8.76
N THR A 75 -13.32 0.26 -8.37
CA THR A 75 -12.06 -0.08 -9.06
C THR A 75 -12.25 -0.40 -10.55
N SER A 76 -13.42 -0.93 -10.93
CA SER A 76 -13.74 -1.28 -12.33
C SER A 76 -13.69 -0.09 -13.30
N GLY A 77 -13.88 1.13 -12.80
CA GLY A 77 -13.80 2.36 -13.61
C GLY A 77 -12.38 2.75 -14.04
N PHE A 78 -11.34 2.06 -13.52
CA PHE A 78 -9.93 2.44 -13.74
C PHE A 78 -9.15 1.41 -14.56
N ARG A 79 -9.84 0.59 -15.36
CA ARG A 79 -9.22 -0.46 -16.18
C ARG A 79 -8.08 0.07 -17.06
N GLU A 80 -8.35 1.09 -17.84
CA GLU A 80 -7.38 1.63 -18.81
C GLU A 80 -6.13 2.18 -18.13
N LEU A 81 -6.30 2.79 -16.95
CA LEU A 81 -5.19 3.31 -16.15
C LEU A 81 -4.21 2.19 -15.77
N PHE A 82 -4.72 1.07 -15.26
CA PHE A 82 -3.89 -0.04 -14.81
C PHE A 82 -3.41 -0.95 -15.96
N GLU A 83 -4.15 -1.04 -17.05
CA GLU A 83 -3.63 -1.64 -18.28
C GLU A 83 -2.44 -0.86 -18.83
N TRP A 84 -2.51 0.48 -18.77
CA TRP A 84 -1.39 1.33 -19.15
C TRP A 84 -0.21 1.14 -18.19
N ALA A 85 -0.42 1.18 -16.87
CA ALA A 85 0.63 0.97 -15.88
C ALA A 85 1.36 -0.37 -16.10
N ARG A 86 0.59 -1.46 -16.32
CA ARG A 86 1.14 -2.79 -16.59
C ARG A 86 1.95 -2.84 -17.90
N LYS A 87 1.45 -2.22 -18.98
CA LYS A 87 2.14 -2.16 -20.28
C LYS A 87 3.46 -1.38 -20.22
N ASN A 88 3.59 -0.50 -19.24
CA ASN A 88 4.77 0.34 -19.05
C ASN A 88 5.63 -0.09 -17.84
N ASP A 89 5.47 -1.33 -17.37
CA ASP A 89 6.23 -1.91 -16.26
C ASP A 89 6.23 -1.05 -14.98
N MET A 90 5.12 -0.34 -14.72
CA MET A 90 4.95 0.45 -13.50
C MET A 90 4.23 -0.39 -12.44
N PRO A 91 4.92 -0.78 -11.34
CA PRO A 91 4.28 -1.54 -10.27
C PRO A 91 3.19 -0.72 -9.59
N PHE A 92 2.14 -1.38 -9.10
CA PHE A 92 1.07 -0.66 -8.42
C PHE A 92 0.43 -1.45 -7.28
N THR A 93 -0.06 -0.70 -6.33
CA THR A 93 -1.01 -1.08 -5.30
C THR A 93 -2.36 -0.44 -5.60
N ILE A 94 -3.44 -0.91 -5.01
CA ILE A 94 -4.77 -0.30 -5.14
C ILE A 94 -5.47 -0.37 -3.78
N HIS A 95 -5.88 0.78 -3.25
CA HIS A 95 -6.80 0.83 -2.11
C HIS A 95 -8.09 0.09 -2.49
N SER A 96 -8.39 -1.01 -1.84
CA SER A 96 -9.56 -1.84 -2.17
C SER A 96 -10.06 -2.62 -0.96
N GLY A 97 -11.39 -2.65 -0.82
CA GLY A 97 -12.06 -3.39 0.25
C GLY A 97 -12.11 -2.67 1.58
N GLU A 98 -11.75 -1.41 1.67
CA GLU A 98 -11.96 -0.60 2.86
C GLU A 98 -13.45 -0.31 3.06
N CYS A 99 -14.17 0.00 1.99
CA CYS A 99 -15.61 0.27 2.00
C CYS A 99 -16.50 -0.98 1.92
N GLY A 100 -15.96 -2.17 2.19
CA GLY A 100 -16.72 -3.42 2.25
C GLY A 100 -16.90 -4.15 0.90
N SER A 101 -16.25 -3.71 -0.17
CA SER A 101 -16.37 -4.32 -1.50
C SER A 101 -15.30 -5.38 -1.78
N THR A 102 -15.68 -6.65 -1.74
CA THR A 102 -14.82 -7.76 -2.20
C THR A 102 -14.62 -7.73 -3.72
N LEU A 103 -15.59 -7.22 -4.48
CA LEU A 103 -15.49 -7.06 -5.93
C LEU A 103 -14.36 -6.09 -6.33
N ASN A 104 -14.17 -5.00 -5.58
CA ASN A 104 -13.08 -4.08 -5.84
C ASN A 104 -11.71 -4.74 -5.62
N ILE A 105 -11.57 -5.59 -4.59
CA ILE A 105 -10.35 -6.38 -4.35
C ILE A 105 -10.10 -7.34 -5.52
N GLN A 106 -11.13 -8.11 -5.91
CA GLN A 106 -11.01 -9.03 -7.03
C GLN A 106 -10.59 -8.29 -8.31
N THR A 107 -11.22 -7.16 -8.61
CA THR A 107 -10.90 -6.33 -9.79
C THR A 107 -9.45 -5.81 -9.73
N ALA A 108 -8.98 -5.38 -8.56
CA ALA A 108 -7.60 -4.94 -8.40
C ALA A 108 -6.60 -6.07 -8.70
N ILE A 109 -6.88 -7.29 -8.23
CA ILE A 109 -6.08 -8.48 -8.51
C ILE A 109 -6.10 -8.83 -10.01
N GLU A 110 -7.26 -8.74 -10.67
CA GLU A 110 -7.41 -8.97 -12.11
C GLU A 110 -6.62 -7.96 -12.95
N TYR A 111 -6.53 -6.71 -12.48
CA TYR A 111 -5.72 -5.68 -13.14
C TYR A 111 -4.22 -5.91 -12.96
N GLY A 112 -3.82 -6.74 -12.00
CA GLY A 112 -2.43 -7.10 -11.75
C GLY A 112 -1.80 -6.33 -10.60
N ALA A 113 -2.60 -5.82 -9.67
CA ALA A 113 -2.08 -5.20 -8.45
C ALA A 113 -1.18 -6.18 -7.69
N ARG A 114 0.00 -5.73 -7.31
CA ARG A 114 0.95 -6.53 -6.53
C ARG A 114 0.64 -6.45 -5.03
N ARG A 115 -0.07 -5.41 -4.62
CA ARG A 115 -0.54 -5.18 -3.26
C ARG A 115 -1.96 -4.63 -3.28
N ILE A 116 -2.65 -4.81 -2.17
CA ILE A 116 -3.99 -4.28 -1.91
C ILE A 116 -3.91 -3.41 -0.65
N GLY A 117 -4.28 -2.14 -0.78
CA GLY A 117 -4.47 -1.27 0.37
C GLY A 117 -5.69 -1.73 1.18
N HIS A 118 -5.56 -1.81 2.49
CA HIS A 118 -6.55 -2.22 3.49
C HIS A 118 -7.05 -3.67 3.37
N GLY A 119 -7.77 -4.03 2.33
CA GLY A 119 -8.26 -5.38 2.10
C GLY A 119 -9.30 -5.90 3.10
N ILE A 120 -9.89 -5.05 3.95
CA ILE A 120 -10.73 -5.44 5.10
C ILE A 120 -11.92 -6.29 4.70
N ALA A 121 -12.57 -5.98 3.57
CA ALA A 121 -13.72 -6.74 3.08
C ALA A 121 -13.42 -8.21 2.81
N MET A 122 -12.16 -8.56 2.61
CA MET A 122 -11.72 -9.93 2.33
C MET A 122 -11.90 -10.87 3.53
N LYS A 123 -12.04 -10.32 4.74
CA LYS A 123 -12.19 -11.12 5.98
C LYS A 123 -13.31 -12.16 5.95
N ASP A 124 -14.34 -11.91 5.15
CA ASP A 124 -15.51 -12.79 5.05
C ASP A 124 -15.59 -13.49 3.67
N ALA A 125 -14.49 -13.48 2.90
CA ALA A 125 -14.37 -14.09 1.58
C ALA A 125 -13.17 -15.07 1.52
N PRO A 126 -13.32 -16.33 2.02
CA PRO A 126 -12.23 -17.31 2.09
C PRO A 126 -11.52 -17.58 0.76
N GLU A 127 -12.29 -17.64 -0.35
CA GLU A 127 -11.72 -17.85 -1.68
C GLU A 127 -10.82 -16.70 -2.12
N LEU A 128 -11.18 -15.47 -1.74
CA LEU A 128 -10.38 -14.28 -2.04
C LEU A 128 -9.13 -14.23 -1.17
N MET A 129 -9.22 -14.61 0.10
CA MET A 129 -8.05 -14.79 0.98
C MET A 129 -7.09 -15.83 0.40
N LYS A 130 -7.61 -16.97 -0.02
CA LYS A 130 -6.82 -18.03 -0.66
C LYS A 130 -6.14 -17.52 -1.93
N LEU A 131 -6.86 -16.79 -2.78
CA LEU A 131 -6.31 -16.20 -4.00
C LEU A 131 -5.15 -15.25 -3.71
N CYS A 132 -5.26 -14.37 -2.70
CA CYS A 132 -4.19 -13.48 -2.28
C CYS A 132 -2.97 -14.24 -1.76
N ALA A 133 -3.17 -15.28 -0.95
CA ALA A 133 -2.10 -16.12 -0.43
C ALA A 133 -1.37 -16.87 -1.56
N ASP A 134 -2.12 -17.54 -2.45
CA ASP A 134 -1.58 -18.33 -3.57
C ASP A 134 -0.77 -17.45 -4.54
N LYS A 135 -1.28 -16.26 -4.84
CA LYS A 135 -0.62 -15.30 -5.75
C LYS A 135 0.42 -14.42 -5.06
N LYS A 136 0.60 -14.57 -3.75
CA LYS A 136 1.50 -13.74 -2.91
C LYS A 136 1.24 -12.24 -3.05
N ILE A 137 -0.04 -11.86 -3.13
CA ILE A 137 -0.44 -10.45 -3.16
C ILE A 137 -0.35 -9.89 -1.75
N GLY A 138 0.44 -8.82 -1.58
CA GLY A 138 0.60 -8.16 -0.30
C GLY A 138 -0.67 -7.42 0.13
N VAL A 139 -0.98 -7.40 1.43
CA VAL A 139 -2.06 -6.61 2.00
C VAL A 139 -1.49 -5.57 2.95
N GLU A 140 -1.82 -4.31 2.72
CA GLU A 140 -1.34 -3.15 3.45
C GLU A 140 -2.33 -2.83 4.58
N LEU A 141 -2.09 -3.37 5.76
CA LEU A 141 -2.97 -3.20 6.92
C LEU A 141 -2.73 -1.86 7.61
N CYS A 142 -3.81 -1.10 7.86
CA CYS A 142 -3.77 0.23 8.48
C CYS A 142 -4.75 0.28 9.67
N PRO A 143 -4.40 -0.32 10.83
CA PRO A 143 -5.32 -0.49 11.96
C PRO A 143 -6.00 0.80 12.43
N THR A 144 -5.23 1.87 12.64
CA THR A 144 -5.78 3.14 13.13
C THR A 144 -6.69 3.79 12.10
N SER A 145 -6.26 3.87 10.84
CA SER A 145 -7.09 4.43 9.76
C SER A 145 -8.40 3.66 9.61
N ASN A 146 -8.37 2.32 9.63
CA ASN A 146 -9.57 1.50 9.49
C ASN A 146 -10.57 1.64 10.64
N LEU A 147 -10.10 1.98 11.85
CA LEU A 147 -10.98 2.36 12.96
C LEU A 147 -11.60 3.75 12.72
N GLN A 148 -10.80 4.72 12.27
CA GLN A 148 -11.24 6.09 12.03
C GLN A 148 -12.23 6.19 10.88
N THR A 149 -12.00 5.46 9.79
CA THR A 149 -12.89 5.39 8.62
C THR A 149 -14.13 4.49 8.85
N LYS A 150 -14.17 3.79 10.00
CA LYS A 150 -15.20 2.82 10.36
C LYS A 150 -15.30 1.64 9.37
N ALA A 151 -14.21 1.29 8.74
CA ALA A 151 -14.10 0.02 8.01
C ALA A 151 -14.22 -1.18 8.95
N ILE A 152 -13.87 -0.97 10.23
CA ILE A 152 -14.16 -1.84 11.38
C ILE A 152 -14.73 -1.01 12.51
N ASN A 153 -15.53 -1.63 13.41
CA ASN A 153 -16.12 -0.92 14.55
C ASN A 153 -15.18 -0.93 15.77
N SER A 154 -14.39 -1.99 15.92
CA SER A 154 -13.43 -2.13 17.02
C SER A 154 -12.20 -2.90 16.57
N ILE A 155 -11.10 -2.78 17.33
CA ILE A 155 -9.84 -3.47 17.00
C ILE A 155 -9.98 -4.99 17.08
N GLU A 156 -10.89 -5.51 17.92
CA GLU A 156 -11.14 -6.95 18.09
C GLU A 156 -11.70 -7.58 16.79
N GLU A 157 -12.34 -6.78 15.94
CA GLU A 157 -12.85 -7.22 14.63
C GLU A 157 -11.78 -7.20 13.53
N TYR A 158 -10.59 -6.67 13.83
CA TYR A 158 -9.54 -6.51 12.84
C TYR A 158 -9.05 -7.86 12.31
N PRO A 159 -8.99 -8.07 10.99
CA PRO A 159 -8.78 -9.40 10.41
C PRO A 159 -7.34 -9.91 10.45
N PHE A 160 -6.45 -9.28 11.21
CA PHE A 160 -5.03 -9.60 11.25
C PHE A 160 -4.74 -11.09 11.44
N LYS A 161 -5.33 -11.73 12.47
CA LYS A 161 -5.12 -13.15 12.75
C LYS A 161 -5.62 -14.03 11.60
N LYS A 162 -6.80 -13.72 11.07
CA LYS A 162 -7.42 -14.44 9.94
C LYS A 162 -6.51 -14.42 8.71
N PHE A 163 -5.97 -13.26 8.38
CA PHE A 163 -5.07 -13.09 7.24
C PHE A 163 -3.71 -13.77 7.48
N TYR A 164 -3.19 -13.68 8.71
CA TYR A 164 -1.96 -14.36 9.09
C TYR A 164 -2.07 -15.88 8.97
N GLU A 165 -3.17 -16.46 9.47
CA GLU A 165 -3.46 -17.90 9.40
C GLU A 165 -3.70 -18.38 7.98
N ALA A 166 -4.34 -17.56 7.15
CA ALA A 166 -4.52 -17.81 5.73
C ALA A 166 -3.21 -17.73 4.91
N GLY A 167 -2.11 -17.27 5.51
CA GLY A 167 -0.82 -17.15 4.85
C GLY A 167 -0.71 -15.96 3.88
N ILE A 168 -1.58 -14.97 4.01
CA ILE A 168 -1.54 -13.76 3.19
C ILE A 168 -0.29 -12.94 3.57
N PRO A 169 0.54 -12.51 2.59
CA PRO A 169 1.60 -11.56 2.88
C PRO A 169 1.02 -10.24 3.37
N MET A 170 1.51 -9.72 4.49
CA MET A 170 0.99 -8.49 5.09
C MET A 170 2.09 -7.53 5.44
N SER A 171 1.79 -6.25 5.39
CA SER A 171 2.54 -5.16 6.01
C SER A 171 1.66 -4.37 6.97
N ILE A 172 2.25 -3.77 7.99
CA ILE A 172 1.57 -2.87 8.93
C ILE A 172 1.99 -1.45 8.58
N ASN A 173 1.02 -0.60 8.34
CA ASN A 173 1.21 0.72 7.75
C ASN A 173 0.41 1.77 8.51
N THR A 174 0.85 3.02 8.42
CA THR A 174 0.21 4.15 9.09
C THR A 174 -0.92 4.78 8.28
N ASP A 175 -0.99 4.48 6.98
CA ASP A 175 -1.80 5.26 6.04
C ASP A 175 -1.38 6.75 6.08
N ASN A 176 -2.31 7.69 6.04
CA ASN A 176 -2.00 9.10 6.18
C ASN A 176 -1.61 9.42 7.62
N ARG A 177 -0.32 9.34 7.91
CA ARG A 177 0.25 9.50 9.24
C ARG A 177 -0.17 10.79 9.94
N THR A 178 -0.28 11.88 9.20
CA THR A 178 -0.66 13.18 9.75
C THR A 178 -2.14 13.22 10.14
N VAL A 179 -3.01 12.70 9.28
CA VAL A 179 -4.46 12.68 9.53
C VAL A 179 -4.81 11.66 10.63
N SER A 180 -4.18 10.49 10.59
CA SER A 180 -4.44 9.43 11.57
C SER A 180 -3.75 9.66 12.93
N ASP A 181 -2.83 10.63 13.01
CA ASP A 181 -2.04 10.93 14.21
C ASP A 181 -1.42 9.66 14.82
N THR A 182 -0.68 8.93 14.01
CA THR A 182 -0.11 7.63 14.39
C THR A 182 1.32 7.47 13.86
N THR A 183 2.04 6.50 14.42
CA THR A 183 3.34 6.05 13.93
C THR A 183 3.30 4.56 13.62
N CYS A 184 4.28 4.05 12.87
CA CYS A 184 4.38 2.62 12.61
C CYS A 184 4.47 1.81 13.91
N THR A 185 5.16 2.32 14.93
CA THR A 185 5.24 1.69 16.27
C THR A 185 3.86 1.62 16.91
N ASP A 186 3.06 2.68 16.86
CA ASP A 186 1.71 2.72 17.43
C ASP A 186 0.80 1.69 16.76
N GLU A 187 0.91 1.52 15.44
CA GLU A 187 0.15 0.51 14.69
C GLU A 187 0.47 -0.91 15.17
N TYR A 188 1.76 -1.23 15.36
CA TYR A 188 2.17 -2.52 15.92
C TYR A 188 1.70 -2.68 17.37
N MET A 189 1.88 -1.65 18.21
CA MET A 189 1.45 -1.70 19.62
C MET A 189 -0.05 -1.90 19.77
N ARG A 190 -0.85 -1.26 18.90
CA ARG A 190 -2.30 -1.48 18.86
C ARG A 190 -2.68 -2.94 18.64
N LEU A 191 -1.96 -3.64 17.76
CA LEU A 191 -2.18 -5.07 17.52
C LEU A 191 -1.65 -5.95 18.66
N VAL A 192 -0.58 -5.53 19.34
CA VAL A 192 -0.04 -6.21 20.53
C VAL A 192 -1.04 -6.10 21.69
N ASP A 193 -1.54 -4.90 21.97
CA ASP A 193 -2.49 -4.62 23.05
C ASP A 193 -3.81 -5.37 22.84
N ALA A 194 -4.23 -5.53 21.59
CA ALA A 194 -5.38 -6.36 21.21
C ALA A 194 -5.09 -7.87 21.26
N GLY A 195 -3.89 -8.30 21.64
CA GLY A 195 -3.48 -9.71 21.70
C GLY A 195 -3.44 -10.39 20.32
N MET A 196 -3.31 -9.62 19.24
CA MET A 196 -3.29 -10.14 17.87
C MET A 196 -1.88 -10.37 17.34
N PHE A 197 -0.95 -9.50 17.70
CA PHE A 197 0.44 -9.57 17.28
C PHE A 197 1.32 -10.09 18.40
N LYS A 198 2.24 -10.99 18.09
CA LYS A 198 3.20 -11.57 19.03
C LYS A 198 4.61 -11.48 18.44
N GLU A 199 5.62 -11.45 19.29
CA GLU A 199 7.04 -11.42 18.92
C GLU A 199 7.39 -12.49 17.89
N ALA A 200 6.92 -13.72 18.06
CA ALA A 200 7.13 -14.83 17.11
C ALA A 200 6.60 -14.56 15.69
N MET A 201 5.78 -13.54 15.49
CA MET A 201 5.26 -13.13 14.17
C MET A 201 6.16 -12.09 13.49
N CYS A 202 7.03 -11.41 14.24
CA CYS A 202 7.82 -10.27 13.74
C CYS A 202 8.59 -10.61 12.47
N GLN A 203 9.36 -11.70 12.48
CA GLN A 203 10.17 -12.09 11.34
C GLN A 203 9.32 -12.35 10.10
N LYS A 204 8.22 -13.10 10.23
CA LYS A 204 7.35 -13.44 9.10
C LYS A 204 6.71 -12.18 8.48
N ILE A 205 6.22 -11.26 9.33
CA ILE A 205 5.61 -10.00 8.85
C ILE A 205 6.65 -9.09 8.21
N TYR A 206 7.82 -8.95 8.85
CA TYR A 206 8.93 -8.18 8.28
C TYR A 206 9.33 -8.69 6.90
N MET A 207 9.53 -10.01 6.77
CA MET A 207 9.89 -10.64 5.51
C MET A 207 8.82 -10.48 4.44
N ALA A 208 7.55 -10.62 4.82
CA ALA A 208 6.43 -10.42 3.91
C ALA A 208 6.34 -8.96 3.42
N SER A 209 6.50 -8.00 4.33
CA SER A 209 6.53 -6.56 4.01
C SER A 209 7.66 -6.22 3.04
N LEU A 210 8.86 -6.73 3.31
CA LEU A 210 10.03 -6.51 2.47
C LEU A 210 9.85 -7.12 1.07
N ALA A 211 9.36 -8.35 0.99
CA ALA A 211 9.11 -9.04 -0.28
C ALA A 211 8.05 -8.31 -1.12
N ALA A 212 6.98 -7.81 -0.48
CA ALA A 212 5.90 -7.08 -1.15
C ALA A 212 6.28 -5.64 -1.53
N SER A 213 7.34 -5.08 -0.96
CA SER A 213 7.78 -3.71 -1.30
C SER A 213 8.14 -3.57 -2.78
N PHE A 214 8.06 -2.36 -3.32
CA PHE A 214 8.50 -2.05 -4.69
C PHE A 214 9.96 -1.58 -4.74
N ALA A 215 10.71 -1.76 -3.66
CA ALA A 215 12.14 -1.51 -3.62
C ALA A 215 12.88 -2.47 -4.56
N ASP A 216 14.04 -2.04 -5.05
CA ASP A 216 14.93 -2.86 -5.84
C ASP A 216 15.45 -4.07 -5.05
N ASP A 217 15.80 -5.15 -5.73
CA ASP A 217 16.26 -6.38 -5.10
C ASP A 217 17.55 -6.18 -4.29
N SER A 218 18.43 -5.28 -4.71
CA SER A 218 19.63 -4.91 -3.96
C SER A 218 19.30 -4.27 -2.61
N VAL A 219 18.32 -3.35 -2.59
CA VAL A 219 17.81 -2.73 -1.35
C VAL A 219 17.14 -3.78 -0.46
N LYS A 220 16.34 -4.67 -1.04
CA LYS A 220 15.72 -5.77 -0.28
C LYS A 220 16.76 -6.68 0.36
N GLN A 221 17.82 -7.04 -0.35
CA GLN A 221 18.90 -7.87 0.18
C GLN A 221 19.67 -7.16 1.29
N GLU A 222 19.96 -5.88 1.11
CA GLU A 222 20.63 -5.07 2.13
C GLU A 222 19.77 -5.00 3.41
N VAL A 223 18.50 -4.63 3.29
CA VAL A 223 17.56 -4.54 4.42
C VAL A 223 17.37 -5.91 5.09
N PHE A 224 17.28 -6.99 4.30
CA PHE A 224 17.21 -8.35 4.82
C PHE A 224 18.43 -8.72 5.68
N SER A 225 19.63 -8.33 5.23
CA SER A 225 20.88 -8.65 5.94
C SER A 225 20.98 -7.98 7.31
N ARG A 226 20.19 -6.94 7.56
CA ARG A 226 20.14 -6.21 8.84
C ARG A 226 19.23 -6.86 9.88
N TRP A 227 18.42 -7.85 9.47
CA TRP A 227 17.58 -8.56 10.44
C TRP A 227 18.47 -9.32 11.42
N PRO A 228 18.34 -9.09 12.73
CA PRO A 228 19.13 -9.81 13.71
C PRO A 228 18.83 -11.31 13.62
N ILE A 229 19.86 -12.09 13.31
CA ILE A 229 19.80 -13.56 13.42
C ILE A 229 19.81 -13.86 14.92
N MET A 230 18.63 -14.08 15.49
CA MET A 230 18.51 -14.56 16.86
C MET A 230 18.64 -16.07 16.92
#